data_9390e8359a39aff374f14ee905660bfa
#
_entry.id   9390e8359a39aff374f14ee905660bfa
#
_cell.length_a   1.000
_cell.length_b   1.000
_cell.length_c   1.000
_cell.angle_alpha   90.00
_cell.angle_beta   90.00
_cell.angle_gamma   90.00
#
_symmetry.space_group_name_H-M   'P 1'
#
loop_
_entity.id
_entity.type
_entity.pdbx_description
1 polymer ?
#
loop_
_entity_poly.entity_id
_entity_poly.type
_entity_poly.pdbx_seq_one_letter_code
_entity_poly.pdbx_strand_id
1 'polypeptide(L)'
;MNLDIVSYNKERDRLQKALDAQKTPKERNMKGQFATPYPLACSIMKKAKTFCHKNTVNFIEPSIGLGTFYAAFRSVFKDTAGHGLGFEIDDHYYNPAQELWAKEDLELRKADFLKEKPCGEHFDLLVANPPYVRHHHIDANNKKELQNEVMQNTGIKISGLAGLYCYFLILSERWLADGALSCWLIPSEFMDVNYGKAVKQYLLECVDLLCIHKFKADDVQFDDALVSSTIVFFRKGEPSGKDIEFSCGEDVNAPSKKIMVERKRLTASDKWSNILIENATNFSNNDDCRLGNFFTVKRGIATGDNDFFVVNMDTIEKYHIPKKFLKPVLPSPRFLKENIILSDNEGNITLEQKQFLFSCGLPEDILKEKYPSVWEYIQEGIKRGINKGYICSHRPLWYFCEDRK
;
A
#
# COMPACT_ATOMS: atom_id res chain seq x y z
N MET A 1 0.10 -36.82 -19.87
CA MET A 1 0.71 -36.82 -18.52
C MET A 1 0.13 -35.63 -17.78
N ASN A 2 -0.67 -35.86 -16.73
CA ASN A 2 -1.02 -34.76 -15.83
C ASN A 2 0.26 -34.37 -15.08
N LEU A 3 0.72 -33.15 -15.29
CA LEU A 3 1.80 -32.57 -14.47
C LEU A 3 1.30 -32.53 -13.01
N ASP A 4 2.15 -32.89 -12.06
CA ASP A 4 1.81 -32.65 -10.66
C ASP A 4 1.88 -31.14 -10.35
N ILE A 5 1.22 -30.70 -9.30
CA ILE A 5 1.16 -29.27 -8.94
C ILE A 5 2.54 -28.65 -8.68
N VAL A 6 3.53 -29.46 -8.32
CA VAL A 6 4.92 -29.02 -8.11
C VAL A 6 5.56 -28.64 -9.45
N SER A 7 5.31 -29.42 -10.49
CA SER A 7 5.79 -29.15 -11.85
C SER A 7 5.12 -27.89 -12.42
N TYR A 8 3.81 -27.73 -12.23
CA TYR A 8 3.10 -26.50 -12.60
C TYR A 8 3.69 -25.27 -11.90
N ASN A 9 3.96 -25.35 -10.60
CA ASN A 9 4.52 -24.20 -9.88
C ASN A 9 5.94 -23.86 -10.32
N LYS A 10 6.78 -24.83 -10.68
CA LYS A 10 8.13 -24.57 -11.24
C LYS A 10 8.04 -23.82 -12.57
N GLU A 11 7.15 -24.24 -13.45
CA GLU A 11 6.95 -23.57 -14.73
C GLU A 11 6.35 -22.18 -14.56
N ARG A 12 5.36 -22.02 -13.66
CA ARG A 12 4.80 -20.73 -13.29
C ARG A 12 5.89 -19.75 -12.79
N ASP A 13 6.79 -20.22 -11.90
CA ASP A 13 7.86 -19.38 -11.36
C ASP A 13 8.87 -18.97 -12.44
N ARG A 14 9.20 -19.90 -13.36
CA ARG A 14 10.04 -19.60 -14.52
C ARG A 14 9.42 -18.53 -15.42
N LEU A 15 8.13 -18.67 -15.73
CA LEU A 15 7.38 -17.72 -16.55
C LEU A 15 7.28 -16.37 -15.86
N GLN A 16 6.99 -16.33 -14.53
CA GLN A 16 6.90 -15.08 -13.75
C GLN A 16 8.20 -14.27 -13.87
N LYS A 17 9.35 -14.90 -13.62
CA LYS A 17 10.66 -14.24 -13.73
C LYS A 17 10.92 -13.69 -15.14
N ALA A 18 10.58 -14.48 -16.17
CA ALA A 18 10.77 -14.07 -17.56
C ALA A 18 9.89 -12.89 -17.97
N LEU A 19 8.62 -12.86 -17.50
CA LEU A 19 7.68 -11.78 -17.80
C LEU A 19 8.00 -10.51 -17.01
N ASP A 20 8.38 -10.65 -15.74
CA ASP A 20 8.75 -9.52 -14.90
C ASP A 20 10.02 -8.82 -15.39
N ALA A 21 10.97 -9.58 -15.97
CA ALA A 21 12.18 -9.02 -16.57
C ALA A 21 11.89 -8.16 -17.83
N GLN A 22 10.72 -8.31 -18.45
CA GLN A 22 10.30 -7.51 -19.62
C GLN A 22 9.68 -6.16 -19.22
N LYS A 23 9.43 -5.93 -17.94
CA LYS A 23 8.88 -4.66 -17.41
C LYS A 23 9.87 -4.02 -16.46
N THR A 24 9.98 -2.71 -16.52
CA THR A 24 10.75 -1.96 -15.54
C THR A 24 10.08 -1.99 -14.16
N PRO A 25 10.84 -1.87 -13.04
CA PRO A 25 10.26 -1.74 -11.71
C PRO A 25 9.26 -0.56 -11.61
N LYS A 26 9.51 0.54 -12.34
CA LYS A 26 8.63 1.70 -12.38
C LYS A 26 7.27 1.37 -13.02
N GLU A 27 7.26 0.62 -14.11
CA GLU A 27 6.02 0.20 -14.79
C GLU A 27 5.20 -0.73 -13.91
N ARG A 28 5.85 -1.72 -13.26
CA ARG A 28 5.18 -2.62 -12.31
C ARG A 28 4.59 -1.86 -11.12
N ASN A 29 5.36 -0.93 -10.54
CA ASN A 29 4.91 -0.10 -9.43
C ASN A 29 3.71 0.80 -9.79
N MET A 30 3.70 1.39 -11.00
CA MET A 30 2.56 2.21 -11.46
C MET A 30 1.27 1.40 -11.57
N LYS A 31 1.36 0.15 -12.00
CA LYS A 31 0.22 -0.76 -12.13
C LYS A 31 -0.09 -1.52 -10.82
N GLY A 32 0.75 -1.37 -9.78
CA GLY A 32 0.62 -2.09 -8.51
C GLY A 32 0.83 -3.60 -8.65
N GLN A 33 1.62 -4.04 -9.63
CA GLN A 33 1.86 -5.45 -9.97
C GLN A 33 3.03 -6.00 -9.15
N PHE A 34 2.73 -6.76 -8.11
CA PHE A 34 3.71 -7.42 -7.24
C PHE A 34 3.41 -8.91 -7.16
N ALA A 35 4.29 -9.74 -7.73
CA ALA A 35 4.13 -11.18 -7.67
C ALA A 35 4.30 -11.70 -6.24
N THR A 36 3.32 -12.46 -5.75
CA THR A 36 3.40 -13.08 -4.43
C THR A 36 4.38 -14.25 -4.45
N PRO A 37 5.39 -14.32 -3.55
CA PRO A 37 6.24 -15.49 -3.43
C PRO A 37 5.44 -16.75 -3.09
N TYR A 38 5.74 -17.88 -3.76
CA TYR A 38 4.99 -19.11 -3.55
C TYR A 38 5.01 -19.64 -2.10
N PRO A 39 6.14 -19.57 -1.35
CA PRO A 39 6.13 -19.95 0.06
C PRO A 39 5.15 -19.12 0.90
N LEU A 40 5.05 -17.81 0.64
CA LEU A 40 4.09 -16.92 1.29
C LEU A 40 2.66 -17.31 0.94
N ALA A 41 2.36 -17.55 -0.33
CA ALA A 41 1.05 -18.01 -0.77
C ALA A 41 0.66 -19.34 -0.08
N CYS A 42 1.58 -20.29 0.03
CA CYS A 42 1.35 -21.54 0.77
C CYS A 42 1.10 -21.31 2.27
N SER A 43 1.83 -20.38 2.90
CA SER A 43 1.62 -20.02 4.31
C SER A 43 0.22 -19.44 4.53
N ILE A 44 -0.20 -18.49 3.67
CA ILE A 44 -1.57 -17.92 3.69
C ILE A 44 -2.62 -19.00 3.50
N MET A 45 -2.44 -19.90 2.51
CA MET A 45 -3.38 -21.00 2.26
C MET A 45 -3.48 -21.99 3.40
N LYS A 46 -2.38 -22.31 4.09
CA LYS A 46 -2.39 -23.15 5.29
C LYS A 46 -3.22 -22.53 6.39
N LYS A 47 -3.05 -21.22 6.65
CA LYS A 47 -3.88 -20.49 7.63
C LYS A 47 -5.34 -20.47 7.18
N ALA A 48 -5.63 -20.18 5.92
CA ALA A 48 -6.99 -20.20 5.36
C ALA A 48 -7.67 -21.57 5.57
N LYS A 49 -6.95 -22.67 5.35
CA LYS A 49 -7.49 -24.03 5.55
C LYS A 49 -7.93 -24.28 6.99
N THR A 50 -7.33 -23.65 7.99
CA THR A 50 -7.78 -23.78 9.40
C THR A 50 -9.14 -23.14 9.65
N PHE A 51 -9.59 -22.25 8.77
CA PHE A 51 -10.91 -21.61 8.83
C PHE A 51 -11.94 -22.27 7.88
N CYS A 52 -11.51 -23.10 6.92
CA CYS A 52 -12.36 -23.77 5.96
C CYS A 52 -12.59 -25.22 6.34
N HIS A 53 -13.86 -25.63 6.54
CA HIS A 53 -14.24 -27.00 6.93
C HIS A 53 -15.15 -27.66 5.91
N LYS A 54 -15.19 -27.18 4.65
CA LYS A 54 -15.99 -27.76 3.58
C LYS A 54 -15.27 -28.95 2.94
N ASN A 55 -16.03 -29.94 2.47
CA ASN A 55 -15.50 -31.09 1.74
C ASN A 55 -15.00 -30.71 0.34
N THR A 56 -15.63 -29.71 -0.28
CA THR A 56 -15.19 -29.11 -1.54
C THR A 56 -15.19 -27.61 -1.37
N VAL A 57 -14.12 -26.96 -1.81
CA VAL A 57 -13.91 -25.52 -1.69
C VAL A 57 -13.71 -24.94 -3.08
N ASN A 58 -14.65 -24.14 -3.56
CA ASN A 58 -14.52 -23.38 -4.80
C ASN A 58 -13.76 -22.08 -4.54
N PHE A 59 -12.80 -21.78 -5.42
CA PHE A 59 -11.81 -20.73 -5.24
C PHE A 59 -12.00 -19.59 -6.23
N ILE A 60 -11.80 -18.35 -5.77
CA ILE A 60 -11.76 -17.17 -6.65
C ILE A 60 -10.58 -16.27 -6.32
N GLU A 61 -9.92 -15.73 -7.37
CA GLU A 61 -8.83 -14.77 -7.27
C GLU A 61 -9.07 -13.55 -8.17
N PRO A 62 -9.35 -12.36 -7.60
CA PRO A 62 -9.67 -11.13 -8.34
C PRO A 62 -8.56 -10.55 -9.22
N SER A 63 -7.30 -10.92 -8.97
CA SER A 63 -6.11 -10.43 -9.68
C SER A 63 -5.06 -11.55 -9.73
N ILE A 64 -5.33 -12.55 -10.55
CA ILE A 64 -4.65 -13.85 -10.47
C ILE A 64 -3.19 -13.83 -10.95
N GLY A 65 -2.82 -12.89 -11.85
CA GLY A 65 -1.51 -12.90 -12.49
C GLY A 65 -1.22 -14.26 -13.15
N LEU A 66 -0.12 -14.90 -12.78
CA LEU A 66 0.19 -16.27 -13.22
C LEU A 66 -0.35 -17.37 -12.29
N GLY A 67 -1.23 -17.06 -11.34
CA GLY A 67 -1.90 -18.06 -10.50
C GLY A 67 -1.07 -18.62 -9.35
N THR A 68 -0.30 -17.78 -8.67
CA THR A 68 0.49 -18.21 -7.49
C THR A 68 -0.41 -18.72 -6.36
N PHE A 69 -1.50 -18.01 -6.05
CA PHE A 69 -2.45 -18.47 -5.04
C PHE A 69 -3.23 -19.69 -5.50
N TYR A 70 -3.56 -19.81 -6.79
CA TYR A 70 -4.19 -21.03 -7.31
C TYR A 70 -3.26 -22.24 -7.16
N ALA A 71 -1.97 -22.12 -7.50
CA ALA A 71 -0.99 -23.20 -7.27
C ALA A 71 -0.89 -23.59 -5.80
N ALA A 72 -0.87 -22.61 -4.89
CA ALA A 72 -0.85 -22.83 -3.45
C ALA A 72 -2.16 -23.46 -2.94
N PHE A 73 -3.31 -23.03 -3.47
CA PHE A 73 -4.62 -23.60 -3.19
C PHE A 73 -4.65 -25.09 -3.53
N ARG A 74 -4.29 -25.47 -4.76
CA ARG A 74 -4.24 -26.87 -5.21
C ARG A 74 -3.29 -27.71 -4.33
N SER A 75 -2.14 -27.14 -3.97
CA SER A 75 -1.14 -27.82 -3.13
C SER A 75 -1.62 -28.08 -1.69
N VAL A 76 -2.31 -27.10 -1.09
CA VAL A 76 -2.71 -27.14 0.33
C VAL A 76 -4.05 -27.82 0.52
N PHE A 77 -5.05 -27.52 -0.32
CA PHE A 77 -6.41 -28.09 -0.22
C PHE A 77 -6.51 -29.47 -0.82
N LYS A 78 -5.69 -29.81 -1.81
CA LYS A 78 -5.62 -31.15 -2.43
C LYS A 78 -7.00 -31.67 -2.85
N ASP A 79 -7.41 -32.80 -2.29
CA ASP A 79 -8.67 -33.47 -2.62
C ASP A 79 -9.91 -32.63 -2.31
N THR A 80 -9.79 -31.61 -1.46
CA THR A 80 -10.89 -30.68 -1.16
C THR A 80 -10.91 -29.45 -2.08
N ALA A 81 -9.92 -29.31 -2.99
CA ALA A 81 -9.88 -28.23 -3.95
C ALA A 81 -10.91 -28.47 -5.06
N GLY A 82 -11.90 -27.57 -5.12
CA GLY A 82 -12.92 -27.53 -6.17
C GLY A 82 -12.54 -26.62 -7.33
N HIS A 83 -13.55 -26.15 -8.05
CA HIS A 83 -13.43 -25.25 -9.18
C HIS A 83 -12.77 -23.92 -8.80
N GLY A 84 -11.95 -23.36 -9.70
CA GLY A 84 -11.31 -22.06 -9.57
C GLY A 84 -11.78 -21.06 -10.61
N LEU A 85 -11.89 -19.78 -10.22
CA LEU A 85 -12.10 -18.65 -11.11
C LEU A 85 -11.02 -17.59 -10.85
N GLY A 86 -10.37 -17.12 -11.91
CA GLY A 86 -9.36 -16.06 -11.82
C GLY A 86 -9.62 -14.92 -12.79
N PHE A 87 -9.36 -13.69 -12.36
CA PHE A 87 -9.44 -12.51 -13.21
C PHE A 87 -8.05 -11.91 -13.43
N GLU A 88 -7.73 -11.57 -14.68
CA GLU A 88 -6.53 -10.84 -15.04
C GLU A 88 -6.85 -9.84 -16.15
N ILE A 89 -6.44 -8.60 -15.99
CA ILE A 89 -6.71 -7.53 -16.96
C ILE A 89 -5.57 -7.35 -17.96
N ASP A 90 -4.33 -7.72 -17.57
CA ASP A 90 -3.12 -7.50 -18.38
C ASP A 90 -2.82 -8.72 -19.24
N ASP A 91 -2.90 -8.56 -20.58
CA ASP A 91 -2.57 -9.61 -21.55
C ASP A 91 -1.20 -10.25 -21.33
N HIS A 92 -0.28 -9.48 -20.82
CA HIS A 92 1.08 -9.91 -20.55
C HIS A 92 1.15 -11.10 -19.56
N TYR A 93 0.21 -11.15 -18.61
CA TYR A 93 0.10 -12.25 -17.63
C TYR A 93 -1.05 -13.21 -17.98
N TYR A 94 -2.16 -12.68 -18.51
CA TYR A 94 -3.35 -13.47 -18.83
C TYR A 94 -3.05 -14.59 -19.84
N ASN A 95 -2.44 -14.28 -21.00
CA ASN A 95 -2.22 -15.28 -22.04
C ASN A 95 -1.32 -16.42 -21.58
N PRO A 96 -0.15 -16.18 -20.94
CA PRO A 96 0.66 -17.26 -20.39
C PRO A 96 -0.02 -18.03 -19.26
N ALA A 97 -0.85 -17.39 -18.43
CA ALA A 97 -1.63 -18.09 -17.40
C ALA A 97 -2.65 -19.04 -18.01
N GLN A 98 -3.36 -18.60 -19.06
CA GLN A 98 -4.34 -19.42 -19.77
C GLN A 98 -3.69 -20.69 -20.39
N GLU A 99 -2.53 -20.55 -20.98
CA GLU A 99 -1.78 -21.71 -21.52
C GLU A 99 -1.31 -22.63 -20.39
N LEU A 100 -0.75 -22.05 -19.32
CA LEU A 100 -0.22 -22.81 -18.19
C LEU A 100 -1.30 -23.66 -17.51
N TRP A 101 -2.48 -23.09 -17.26
CA TRP A 101 -3.56 -23.74 -16.49
C TRP A 101 -4.62 -24.40 -17.36
N ALA A 102 -4.43 -24.49 -18.68
CA ALA A 102 -5.43 -24.99 -19.64
C ALA A 102 -6.00 -26.40 -19.34
N LYS A 103 -5.30 -27.20 -18.54
CA LYS A 103 -5.71 -28.58 -18.19
C LYS A 103 -6.21 -28.72 -16.76
N GLU A 104 -6.19 -27.63 -16.01
CA GLU A 104 -6.64 -27.59 -14.62
C GLU A 104 -8.08 -27.06 -14.52
N ASP A 105 -8.75 -27.34 -13.42
CA ASP A 105 -10.11 -26.85 -13.14
C ASP A 105 -10.05 -25.38 -12.69
N LEU A 106 -9.60 -24.52 -13.60
CA LEU A 106 -9.49 -23.07 -13.42
C LEU A 106 -10.04 -22.35 -14.65
N GLU A 107 -11.13 -21.63 -14.46
CA GLU A 107 -11.61 -20.66 -15.43
C GLU A 107 -10.82 -19.34 -15.29
N LEU A 108 -10.30 -18.85 -16.40
CA LEU A 108 -9.63 -17.54 -16.45
C LEU A 108 -10.44 -16.56 -17.28
N ARG A 109 -10.78 -15.41 -16.69
CA ARG A 109 -11.48 -14.31 -17.37
C ARG A 109 -10.54 -13.12 -17.56
N LYS A 110 -10.38 -12.73 -18.82
CA LYS A 110 -9.68 -11.47 -19.17
C LYS A 110 -10.63 -10.31 -18.97
N ALA A 111 -10.65 -9.74 -17.75
CA ALA A 111 -11.59 -8.69 -17.41
C ALA A 111 -11.09 -7.84 -16.23
N ASP A 112 -11.66 -6.63 -16.11
CA ASP A 112 -11.56 -5.81 -14.91
C ASP A 112 -12.54 -6.35 -13.86
N PHE A 113 -12.03 -7.05 -12.85
CA PHE A 113 -12.82 -7.66 -11.77
C PHE A 113 -13.84 -6.70 -11.14
N LEU A 114 -13.47 -5.42 -10.98
CA LEU A 114 -14.35 -4.44 -10.35
C LEU A 114 -15.58 -4.11 -11.21
N LYS A 115 -15.52 -4.34 -12.53
CA LYS A 115 -16.65 -4.16 -13.46
C LYS A 115 -17.48 -5.40 -13.64
N GLU A 116 -16.94 -6.57 -13.31
CA GLU A 116 -17.62 -7.85 -13.45
C GLU A 116 -18.60 -8.09 -12.29
N LYS A 117 -19.67 -8.81 -12.60
CA LYS A 117 -20.70 -9.24 -11.62
C LYS A 117 -20.95 -10.73 -11.75
N PRO A 118 -21.17 -11.44 -10.63
CA PRO A 118 -21.51 -12.86 -10.70
C PRO A 118 -22.86 -13.07 -11.38
N CYS A 119 -22.92 -14.08 -12.24
CA CYS A 119 -24.16 -14.55 -12.87
C CYS A 119 -24.76 -15.77 -12.12
N GLY A 120 -24.76 -15.72 -10.80
CA GLY A 120 -25.21 -16.83 -9.93
C GLY A 120 -24.08 -17.69 -9.37
N GLU A 121 -22.81 -17.46 -9.81
CA GLU A 121 -21.66 -18.14 -9.24
C GLU A 121 -21.29 -17.54 -7.87
N HIS A 122 -21.03 -18.42 -6.90
CA HIS A 122 -20.55 -18.04 -5.57
C HIS A 122 -19.43 -18.97 -5.13
N PHE A 123 -18.41 -18.41 -4.51
CA PHE A 123 -17.18 -19.11 -4.14
C PHE A 123 -17.04 -19.21 -2.63
N ASP A 124 -16.36 -20.27 -2.18
CA ASP A 124 -16.15 -20.59 -0.77
C ASP A 124 -14.90 -19.95 -0.19
N LEU A 125 -13.93 -19.68 -1.05
CA LEU A 125 -12.63 -19.11 -0.68
C LEU A 125 -12.20 -18.06 -1.73
N LEU A 126 -12.06 -16.82 -1.28
CA LEU A 126 -11.40 -15.76 -2.03
C LEU A 126 -10.04 -15.50 -1.44
N VAL A 127 -9.01 -15.47 -2.28
CA VAL A 127 -7.67 -15.03 -1.88
C VAL A 127 -7.14 -14.04 -2.89
N ALA A 128 -6.58 -12.92 -2.43
CA ALA A 128 -6.06 -11.90 -3.33
C ALA A 128 -4.84 -11.16 -2.77
N ASN A 129 -3.94 -10.85 -3.67
CA ASN A 129 -3.00 -9.75 -3.58
C ASN A 129 -3.44 -8.73 -4.63
N PRO A 130 -4.32 -7.77 -4.28
CA PRO A 130 -4.90 -6.83 -5.25
C PRO A 130 -3.85 -5.82 -5.72
N PRO A 131 -4.07 -5.14 -6.86
CA PRO A 131 -3.13 -4.13 -7.34
C PRO A 131 -3.03 -2.93 -6.39
N TYR A 132 -1.79 -2.57 -5.97
CA TYR A 132 -1.52 -1.45 -5.05
C TYR A 132 -1.46 -0.10 -5.76
N VAL A 133 -2.48 0.20 -6.57
CA VAL A 133 -2.59 1.46 -7.30
C VAL A 133 -3.05 2.57 -6.36
N ARG A 134 -2.26 3.65 -6.30
CA ARG A 134 -2.57 4.81 -5.46
C ARG A 134 -3.72 5.63 -6.04
N HIS A 135 -4.47 6.30 -5.18
CA HIS A 135 -5.67 7.08 -5.52
C HIS A 135 -5.49 8.08 -6.67
N HIS A 136 -4.31 8.66 -6.86
CA HIS A 136 -4.05 9.64 -7.92
C HIS A 136 -3.80 9.02 -9.31
N HIS A 137 -3.62 7.69 -9.37
CA HIS A 137 -3.54 6.93 -10.62
C HIS A 137 -4.88 6.30 -11.03
N ILE A 138 -5.93 6.43 -10.22
CA ILE A 138 -7.28 5.97 -10.55
C ILE A 138 -8.00 7.11 -11.28
N ASP A 139 -8.53 6.83 -12.46
CA ASP A 139 -9.34 7.81 -13.22
C ASP A 139 -10.48 8.37 -12.35
N ALA A 140 -10.76 9.67 -12.50
CA ALA A 140 -11.70 10.39 -11.63
C ALA A 140 -13.14 9.88 -11.76
N ASN A 141 -13.59 9.51 -12.97
CA ASN A 141 -14.94 9.00 -13.19
C ASN A 141 -15.08 7.60 -12.62
N ASN A 142 -14.12 6.72 -12.93
CA ASN A 142 -14.06 5.37 -12.38
C ASN A 142 -14.04 5.38 -10.84
N LYS A 143 -13.24 6.27 -10.25
CA LYS A 143 -13.21 6.44 -8.79
C LYS A 143 -14.58 6.80 -8.21
N LYS A 144 -15.30 7.72 -8.85
CA LYS A 144 -16.63 8.16 -8.41
C LYS A 144 -17.64 7.02 -8.51
N GLU A 145 -17.58 6.23 -9.59
CA GLU A 145 -18.42 5.05 -9.77
C GLU A 145 -18.18 4.02 -8.67
N LEU A 146 -16.92 3.69 -8.40
CA LEU A 146 -16.53 2.76 -7.33
C LEU A 146 -16.96 3.27 -5.93
N GLN A 147 -16.83 4.57 -5.66
CA GLN A 147 -17.30 5.16 -4.40
C GLN A 147 -18.82 5.03 -4.24
N ASN A 148 -19.57 5.26 -5.30
CA ASN A 148 -21.02 5.12 -5.30
C ASN A 148 -21.43 3.64 -5.09
N GLU A 149 -20.73 2.71 -5.74
CA GLU A 149 -21.01 1.28 -5.62
C GLU A 149 -20.72 0.77 -4.19
N VAL A 150 -19.61 1.19 -3.57
CA VAL A 150 -19.33 0.90 -2.16
C VAL A 150 -20.46 1.45 -1.27
N MET A 151 -20.86 2.70 -1.47
CA MET A 151 -21.93 3.32 -0.68
C MET A 151 -23.27 2.58 -0.82
N GLN A 152 -23.62 2.18 -2.04
CA GLN A 152 -24.86 1.44 -2.30
C GLN A 152 -24.87 0.05 -1.66
N ASN A 153 -23.74 -0.66 -1.68
CA ASN A 153 -23.66 -2.02 -1.18
C ASN A 153 -23.49 -2.12 0.34
N THR A 154 -22.85 -1.12 0.97
CA THR A 154 -22.44 -1.21 2.38
C THR A 154 -22.93 -0.07 3.25
N GLY A 155 -23.46 1.02 2.68
CA GLY A 155 -23.74 2.25 3.42
C GLY A 155 -22.48 3.02 3.87
N ILE A 156 -21.28 2.57 3.50
CA ILE A 156 -20.02 3.15 3.95
C ILE A 156 -19.48 4.16 2.93
N LYS A 157 -19.15 5.37 3.41
CA LYS A 157 -18.52 6.40 2.59
C LYS A 157 -17.02 6.20 2.55
N ILE A 158 -16.48 5.78 1.40
CA ILE A 158 -15.04 5.63 1.19
C ILE A 158 -14.39 6.94 0.74
N SER A 159 -13.20 7.23 1.28
CA SER A 159 -12.43 8.45 0.96
C SER A 159 -11.92 8.44 -0.48
N GLY A 160 -11.92 9.59 -1.16
CA GLY A 160 -11.26 9.76 -2.46
C GLY A 160 -9.74 9.58 -2.45
N LEU A 161 -9.14 9.46 -1.27
CA LEU A 161 -7.72 9.15 -1.06
C LEU A 161 -7.45 7.64 -0.92
N ALA A 162 -8.49 6.79 -0.95
CA ALA A 162 -8.34 5.36 -0.87
C ALA A 162 -7.66 4.79 -2.12
N GLY A 163 -6.71 3.87 -1.93
CA GLY A 163 -6.10 3.11 -3.01
C GLY A 163 -7.06 2.06 -3.58
N LEU A 164 -6.73 1.55 -4.77
CA LEU A 164 -7.58 0.63 -5.52
C LEU A 164 -7.91 -0.66 -4.73
N TYR A 165 -6.96 -1.16 -3.94
CA TYR A 165 -7.14 -2.37 -3.14
C TYR A 165 -8.32 -2.29 -2.15
N CYS A 166 -8.67 -1.08 -1.68
CA CYS A 166 -9.80 -0.89 -0.77
C CYS A 166 -11.14 -1.23 -1.45
N TYR A 167 -11.26 -0.87 -2.73
CA TYR A 167 -12.45 -1.19 -3.53
C TYR A 167 -12.52 -2.68 -3.86
N PHE A 168 -11.38 -3.30 -4.20
CA PHE A 168 -11.29 -4.76 -4.40
C PHE A 168 -11.79 -5.51 -3.17
N LEU A 169 -11.30 -5.15 -1.99
CA LEU A 169 -11.65 -5.82 -0.74
C LEU A 169 -13.16 -5.73 -0.44
N ILE A 170 -13.75 -4.52 -0.55
CA ILE A 170 -15.14 -4.29 -0.19
C ILE A 170 -16.11 -4.87 -1.24
N LEU A 171 -15.84 -4.64 -2.53
CA LEU A 171 -16.75 -5.03 -3.61
C LEU A 171 -16.66 -6.51 -3.98
N SER A 172 -15.67 -7.23 -3.48
CA SER A 172 -15.51 -8.66 -3.75
C SER A 172 -16.56 -9.54 -3.05
N GLU A 173 -17.24 -9.03 -2.03
CA GLU A 173 -18.24 -9.78 -1.26
C GLU A 173 -19.35 -10.38 -2.14
N ARG A 174 -19.71 -9.71 -3.22
CA ARG A 174 -20.71 -10.17 -4.17
C ARG A 174 -20.41 -11.54 -4.81
N TRP A 175 -19.12 -11.93 -4.85
CA TRP A 175 -18.66 -13.20 -5.41
C TRP A 175 -18.65 -14.36 -4.40
N LEU A 176 -18.88 -14.06 -3.12
CA LEU A 176 -18.75 -15.02 -2.03
C LEU A 176 -20.08 -15.67 -1.70
N ALA A 177 -20.05 -16.97 -1.45
CA ALA A 177 -21.14 -17.69 -0.78
C ALA A 177 -21.28 -17.22 0.67
N ASP A 178 -22.45 -17.40 1.28
CA ASP A 178 -22.64 -17.10 2.69
C ASP A 178 -21.72 -17.98 3.56
N GLY A 179 -21.06 -17.36 4.52
CA GLY A 179 -20.06 -18.01 5.34
C GLY A 179 -18.71 -18.29 4.64
N ALA A 180 -18.53 -17.88 3.39
CA ALA A 180 -17.27 -18.03 2.66
C ALA A 180 -16.13 -17.24 3.30
N LEU A 181 -14.90 -17.75 3.19
CA LEU A 181 -13.69 -17.13 3.69
C LEU A 181 -13.08 -16.19 2.64
N SER A 182 -12.62 -15.05 3.09
CA SER A 182 -11.87 -14.08 2.27
C SER A 182 -10.53 -13.76 2.91
N CYS A 183 -9.46 -13.83 2.12
CA CYS A 183 -8.06 -13.65 2.55
C CYS A 183 -7.37 -12.59 1.69
N TRP A 184 -6.84 -11.55 2.31
CA TRP A 184 -6.31 -10.39 1.62
C TRP A 184 -4.89 -10.08 2.06
N LEU A 185 -3.95 -10.12 1.12
CA LEU A 185 -2.61 -9.58 1.30
C LEU A 185 -2.62 -8.13 0.82
N ILE A 186 -2.60 -7.17 1.75
CA ILE A 186 -2.77 -5.74 1.46
C ILE A 186 -1.77 -4.87 2.23
N PRO A 187 -1.54 -3.61 1.80
CA PRO A 187 -0.71 -2.67 2.55
C PRO A 187 -1.21 -2.46 3.98
N SER A 188 -0.32 -2.53 4.96
CA SER A 188 -0.67 -2.36 6.38
C SER A 188 -1.08 -0.92 6.75
N GLU A 189 -0.84 0.04 5.87
CA GLU A 189 -1.12 1.47 6.12
C GLU A 189 -2.61 1.75 6.40
N PHE A 190 -3.57 0.93 5.90
CA PHE A 190 -4.99 1.11 6.20
C PHE A 190 -5.29 1.08 7.71
N MET A 191 -4.45 0.41 8.48
CA MET A 191 -4.61 0.31 9.94
C MET A 191 -4.49 1.66 10.64
N ASP A 192 -3.74 2.61 10.07
CA ASP A 192 -3.33 3.85 10.75
C ASP A 192 -3.77 5.14 10.06
N VAL A 193 -4.06 5.10 8.75
CA VAL A 193 -4.36 6.29 7.96
C VAL A 193 -5.87 6.60 7.92
N ASN A 194 -6.20 7.86 7.65
CA ASN A 194 -7.59 8.30 7.63
C ASN A 194 -8.45 7.62 6.55
N TYR A 195 -7.92 7.35 5.38
CA TYR A 195 -8.69 6.67 4.33
C TYR A 195 -8.97 5.19 4.65
N GLY A 196 -8.18 4.58 5.54
CA GLY A 196 -8.39 3.22 6.02
C GLY A 196 -9.60 3.06 6.94
N LYS A 197 -10.21 4.16 7.41
CA LYS A 197 -11.42 4.10 8.27
C LYS A 197 -12.55 3.32 7.61
N ALA A 198 -12.79 3.52 6.32
CA ALA A 198 -13.84 2.82 5.59
C ALA A 198 -13.59 1.30 5.52
N VAL A 199 -12.34 0.88 5.30
CA VAL A 199 -11.96 -0.54 5.34
C VAL A 199 -12.16 -1.13 6.73
N LYS A 200 -11.72 -0.42 7.78
CA LYS A 200 -11.90 -0.86 9.18
C LYS A 200 -13.37 -0.93 9.56
N GLN A 201 -14.18 0.03 9.13
CA GLN A 201 -15.62 0.02 9.35
C GLN A 201 -16.27 -1.20 8.67
N TYR A 202 -15.95 -1.46 7.41
CA TYR A 202 -16.41 -2.65 6.68
C TYR A 202 -16.06 -3.95 7.42
N LEU A 203 -14.79 -4.08 7.87
CA LEU A 203 -14.31 -5.26 8.58
C LEU A 203 -14.98 -5.45 9.96
N LEU A 204 -15.44 -4.38 10.60
CA LEU A 204 -16.11 -4.46 11.90
C LEU A 204 -17.62 -4.65 11.79
N GLU A 205 -18.27 -4.05 10.78
CA GLU A 205 -19.73 -3.90 10.73
C GLU A 205 -20.38 -4.78 9.68
N CYS A 206 -19.70 -5.09 8.56
CA CYS A 206 -20.32 -5.78 7.41
C CYS A 206 -19.91 -7.25 7.29
N VAL A 207 -18.80 -7.67 7.92
CA VAL A 207 -18.27 -9.04 7.80
C VAL A 207 -17.76 -9.56 9.15
N ASP A 208 -17.58 -10.87 9.26
CA ASP A 208 -16.98 -11.46 10.45
C ASP A 208 -15.46 -11.48 10.34
N LEU A 209 -14.80 -10.44 10.84
CA LEU A 209 -13.33 -10.33 10.89
C LEU A 209 -12.75 -11.37 11.86
N LEU A 210 -11.87 -12.22 11.37
CA LEU A 210 -11.29 -13.34 12.12
C LEU A 210 -9.88 -13.06 12.59
N CYS A 211 -9.02 -12.58 11.66
CA CYS A 211 -7.58 -12.43 11.93
C CYS A 211 -6.96 -11.31 11.09
N ILE A 212 -6.06 -10.57 11.71
CA ILE A 212 -5.15 -9.63 11.05
C ILE A 212 -3.71 -10.02 11.43
N HIS A 213 -2.90 -10.36 10.43
CA HIS A 213 -1.48 -10.65 10.61
C HIS A 213 -0.62 -9.60 9.92
N LYS A 214 0.24 -8.92 10.68
CA LYS A 214 1.16 -7.90 10.17
C LYS A 214 2.58 -8.46 10.06
N PHE A 215 3.18 -8.37 8.87
CA PHE A 215 4.60 -8.67 8.72
C PHE A 215 5.47 -7.58 9.36
N LYS A 216 6.66 -7.93 9.83
CA LYS A 216 7.62 -6.95 10.34
C LYS A 216 8.12 -6.06 9.21
N ALA A 217 8.51 -4.84 9.54
CA ALA A 217 8.98 -3.87 8.54
C ALA A 217 10.28 -4.31 7.83
N ASP A 218 11.10 -5.10 8.53
CA ASP A 218 12.37 -5.64 8.01
C ASP A 218 12.16 -6.91 7.17
N ASP A 219 10.98 -7.53 7.25
CA ASP A 219 10.61 -8.69 6.45
C ASP A 219 10.08 -8.20 5.10
N VAL A 220 10.98 -8.02 4.13
CA VAL A 220 10.63 -7.62 2.77
C VAL A 220 9.90 -8.78 2.10
N GLN A 221 8.57 -8.70 2.03
CA GLN A 221 7.73 -9.73 1.39
C GLN A 221 7.79 -9.67 -0.16
N PHE A 222 8.24 -8.55 -0.70
CA PHE A 222 8.39 -8.31 -2.13
C PHE A 222 9.74 -7.66 -2.40
N ASP A 223 10.51 -8.21 -3.33
CA ASP A 223 11.83 -7.70 -3.71
C ASP A 223 11.80 -6.24 -4.20
N ASP A 224 10.67 -5.79 -4.75
CA ASP A 224 10.50 -4.49 -5.38
C ASP A 224 9.59 -3.51 -4.62
N ALA A 225 9.00 -3.88 -3.47
CA ALA A 225 8.06 -3.04 -2.76
C ALA A 225 8.52 -2.70 -1.33
N LEU A 226 8.75 -1.42 -1.07
CA LEU A 226 8.99 -0.86 0.28
C LEU A 226 7.68 -0.69 1.07
N VAL A 227 6.75 -1.65 0.97
CA VAL A 227 5.43 -1.56 1.61
C VAL A 227 5.32 -2.66 2.66
N SER A 228 5.12 -2.27 3.91
CA SER A 228 4.76 -3.21 4.96
C SER A 228 3.39 -3.81 4.66
N SER A 229 3.32 -5.14 4.57
CA SER A 229 2.12 -5.88 4.21
C SER A 229 1.40 -6.47 5.43
N THR A 230 0.12 -6.72 5.25
CA THR A 230 -0.76 -7.32 6.26
C THR A 230 -1.66 -8.34 5.58
N ILE A 231 -1.93 -9.45 6.24
CA ILE A 231 -2.94 -10.41 5.80
C ILE A 231 -4.19 -10.21 6.65
N VAL A 232 -5.33 -10.07 5.98
CA VAL A 232 -6.65 -9.94 6.60
C VAL A 232 -7.49 -11.16 6.25
N PHE A 233 -8.05 -11.83 7.27
CA PHE A 233 -8.97 -12.95 7.10
C PHE A 233 -10.33 -12.54 7.66
N PHE A 234 -11.36 -12.66 6.85
CA PHE A 234 -12.74 -12.46 7.29
C PHE A 234 -13.68 -13.45 6.61
N ARG A 235 -14.87 -13.61 7.17
CA ARG A 235 -15.93 -14.46 6.64
C ARG A 235 -17.09 -13.57 6.20
N LYS A 236 -17.67 -13.86 5.04
CA LYS A 236 -18.92 -13.23 4.63
C LYS A 236 -20.03 -13.57 5.59
N GLY A 237 -20.75 -12.59 6.06
CA GLY A 237 -21.86 -12.69 6.99
C GLY A 237 -21.71 -11.78 8.19
N GLU A 238 -22.75 -11.74 9.01
CA GLU A 238 -22.79 -10.89 10.19
C GLU A 238 -21.67 -11.19 11.18
N PRO A 239 -21.14 -10.15 11.86
CA PRO A 239 -20.13 -10.31 12.88
C PRO A 239 -20.51 -11.31 13.97
N SER A 240 -19.71 -12.35 14.17
CA SER A 240 -19.97 -13.43 15.14
C SER A 240 -19.89 -12.99 16.61
N GLY A 241 -19.43 -11.77 16.90
CA GLY A 241 -19.16 -11.28 18.26
C GLY A 241 -17.92 -11.88 18.93
N LYS A 242 -17.22 -12.81 18.28
CA LYS A 242 -15.98 -13.40 18.79
C LYS A 242 -14.82 -12.42 18.77
N ASP A 243 -13.83 -12.70 19.61
CA ASP A 243 -12.58 -11.97 19.64
C ASP A 243 -11.82 -12.12 18.32
N ILE A 244 -11.15 -11.05 17.92
CA ILE A 244 -10.37 -10.97 16.68
C ILE A 244 -8.90 -11.25 17.01
N GLU A 245 -8.27 -12.12 16.21
CA GLU A 245 -6.84 -12.39 16.31
C GLU A 245 -6.04 -11.27 15.65
N PHE A 246 -5.17 -10.59 16.42
CA PHE A 246 -4.12 -9.73 15.90
C PHE A 246 -2.78 -10.42 16.13
N SER A 247 -1.98 -10.55 15.07
CA SER A 247 -0.68 -11.22 15.17
C SER A 247 0.39 -10.51 14.33
N CYS A 248 1.66 -10.73 14.65
CA CYS A 248 2.78 -10.27 13.84
C CYS A 248 3.94 -11.27 13.84
N GLY A 249 4.74 -11.23 12.79
CA GLY A 249 5.90 -12.11 12.59
C GLY A 249 6.14 -12.39 11.12
N GLU A 250 7.08 -13.29 10.85
CA GLU A 250 7.46 -13.71 9.50
C GLU A 250 6.47 -14.70 8.90
N ASP A 251 5.87 -15.56 9.71
CA ASP A 251 4.90 -16.59 9.29
C ASP A 251 3.58 -16.43 10.02
N VAL A 252 2.49 -16.33 9.28
CA VAL A 252 1.13 -16.23 9.81
C VAL A 252 0.69 -17.47 10.62
N ASN A 253 1.31 -18.63 10.36
CA ASN A 253 1.04 -19.88 11.09
C ASN A 253 1.87 -20.01 12.39
N ALA A 254 3.00 -19.30 12.49
CA ALA A 254 3.87 -19.26 13.65
C ALA A 254 4.24 -17.81 14.01
N PRO A 255 3.26 -16.97 14.40
CA PRO A 255 3.51 -15.58 14.68
C PRO A 255 4.39 -15.40 15.91
N SER A 256 5.30 -14.41 15.88
CA SER A 256 6.14 -14.07 17.03
C SER A 256 5.35 -13.41 18.17
N LYS A 257 4.21 -12.80 17.85
CA LYS A 257 3.27 -12.23 18.82
C LYS A 257 1.84 -12.44 18.34
N LYS A 258 0.95 -12.76 19.29
CA LYS A 258 -0.48 -12.96 19.04
C LYS A 258 -1.29 -12.38 20.21
N ILE A 259 -2.33 -11.63 19.88
CA ILE A 259 -3.24 -10.99 20.85
C ILE A 259 -4.67 -11.23 20.38
N MET A 260 -5.54 -11.67 21.29
CA MET A 260 -6.99 -11.72 21.04
C MET A 260 -7.62 -10.43 21.56
N VAL A 261 -8.38 -9.77 20.73
CA VAL A 261 -9.00 -8.46 21.01
C VAL A 261 -10.50 -8.58 20.93
N GLU A 262 -11.20 -8.20 21.99
CA GLU A 262 -12.66 -8.12 21.98
C GLU A 262 -13.12 -7.14 20.89
N ARG A 263 -13.99 -7.60 19.99
CA ARG A 263 -14.51 -6.79 18.87
C ARG A 263 -15.04 -5.43 19.32
N LYS A 264 -15.76 -5.37 20.45
CA LYS A 264 -16.33 -4.12 21.00
C LYS A 264 -15.30 -3.06 21.41
N ARG A 265 -14.04 -3.44 21.59
CA ARG A 265 -12.95 -2.51 21.90
C ARG A 265 -12.33 -1.86 20.67
N LEU A 266 -12.68 -2.32 19.47
CA LEU A 266 -12.14 -1.82 18.23
C LEU A 266 -13.07 -0.79 17.64
N THR A 267 -12.51 0.35 17.22
CA THR A 267 -13.23 1.33 16.41
C THR A 267 -12.50 1.56 15.07
N ALA A 268 -13.24 2.00 14.07
CA ALA A 268 -12.67 2.35 12.78
C ALA A 268 -11.75 3.59 12.87
N SER A 269 -11.85 4.38 13.92
CA SER A 269 -11.05 5.58 14.13
C SER A 269 -9.69 5.30 14.78
N ASP A 270 -9.55 4.17 15.46
CA ASP A 270 -8.32 3.79 16.16
C ASP A 270 -7.19 3.44 15.17
N LYS A 271 -5.96 3.59 15.65
CA LYS A 271 -4.77 3.08 14.97
C LYS A 271 -4.55 1.64 15.37
N TRP A 272 -4.91 0.71 14.49
CA TRP A 272 -4.85 -0.72 14.81
C TRP A 272 -3.44 -1.28 14.91
N SER A 273 -2.43 -0.60 14.33
CA SER A 273 -1.04 -1.02 14.52
C SER A 273 -0.58 -0.95 15.98
N ASN A 274 -1.19 -0.09 16.80
CA ASN A 274 -0.86 0.05 18.21
C ASN A 274 -1.20 -1.20 19.04
N ILE A 275 -2.17 -2.02 18.58
CA ILE A 275 -2.56 -3.27 19.23
C ILE A 275 -1.38 -4.24 19.34
N LEU A 276 -0.49 -4.22 18.35
CA LEU A 276 0.66 -5.11 18.26
C LEU A 276 1.91 -4.59 18.98
N ILE A 277 1.90 -3.35 19.47
CA ILE A 277 3.01 -2.77 20.23
C ILE A 277 2.97 -3.34 21.67
N GLU A 278 4.13 -3.72 22.21
CA GLU A 278 4.26 -4.17 23.60
C GLU A 278 3.84 -3.04 24.55
N ASN A 279 3.02 -3.38 25.57
CA ASN A 279 2.42 -2.48 26.56
C ASN A 279 1.19 -1.68 26.12
N ALA A 280 0.61 -1.91 24.95
CA ALA A 280 -0.66 -1.29 24.55
C ALA A 280 -1.89 -1.73 25.39
N THR A 281 -1.72 -2.63 26.36
CA THR A 281 -2.79 -3.08 27.27
C THR A 281 -3.22 -2.04 28.30
N ASN A 282 -2.46 -0.97 28.47
CA ASN A 282 -2.82 0.17 29.30
C ASN A 282 -3.08 1.41 28.43
N PHE A 283 -4.12 1.38 27.60
CA PHE A 283 -4.80 2.61 27.20
C PHE A 283 -5.58 3.15 28.42
N SER A 284 -4.84 3.50 29.48
CA SER A 284 -5.38 4.43 30.43
C SER A 284 -5.50 5.77 29.70
N ASN A 285 -6.69 6.34 29.70
CA ASN A 285 -6.99 7.72 29.27
C ASN A 285 -6.28 8.75 30.18
N ASN A 286 -5.00 8.55 30.50
CA ASN A 286 -4.19 9.57 31.12
C ASN A 286 -3.83 10.56 30.01
N ASP A 287 -4.74 11.50 29.75
CA ASP A 287 -4.55 12.65 28.86
C ASP A 287 -3.34 13.52 29.26
N ASP A 288 -2.75 13.28 30.42
CA ASP A 288 -1.74 14.13 31.05
C ASP A 288 -0.32 14.00 30.45
N CYS A 289 -0.04 13.03 29.57
CA CYS A 289 1.32 12.77 29.04
C CYS A 289 1.37 12.66 27.52
N ARG A 290 0.59 13.42 26.78
CA ARG A 290 0.69 13.43 25.31
C ARG A 290 1.79 14.40 24.86
N LEU A 291 2.56 13.99 23.83
CA LEU A 291 3.57 14.86 23.19
C LEU A 291 3.02 16.25 22.83
N GLY A 292 1.75 16.32 22.42
CA GLY A 292 1.07 17.57 22.10
C GLY A 292 0.89 18.54 23.27
N ASN A 293 1.02 18.06 24.53
CA ASN A 293 0.97 18.92 25.73
C ASN A 293 2.29 19.67 25.93
N PHE A 294 3.39 19.16 25.36
CA PHE A 294 4.73 19.72 25.52
C PHE A 294 5.28 20.33 24.22
N PHE A 295 4.83 19.86 23.05
CA PHE A 295 5.37 20.24 21.76
C PHE A 295 4.28 20.52 20.75
N THR A 296 4.48 21.56 19.94
CA THR A 296 3.68 21.81 18.75
C THR A 296 4.27 21.04 17.58
N VAL A 297 3.54 20.03 17.07
CA VAL A 297 3.94 19.26 15.90
C VAL A 297 3.38 19.94 14.64
N LYS A 298 4.27 20.42 13.78
CA LYS A 298 3.91 21.04 12.50
C LYS A 298 4.40 20.19 11.33
N ARG A 299 3.64 20.19 10.26
CA ARG A 299 4.11 19.60 9.00
C ARG A 299 5.26 20.43 8.45
N GLY A 300 6.32 19.78 7.98
CA GLY A 300 7.43 20.45 7.29
C GLY A 300 6.98 21.11 5.98
N ILE A 301 7.88 21.88 5.37
CA ILE A 301 7.63 22.62 4.13
C ILE A 301 7.43 21.61 2.99
N ALA A 302 6.31 21.73 2.28
CA ALA A 302 6.09 20.98 1.05
C ALA A 302 6.77 21.72 -0.11
N THR A 303 7.89 21.21 -0.60
CA THR A 303 8.68 21.87 -1.64
C THR A 303 7.98 21.82 -3.01
N GLY A 304 7.34 20.73 -3.33
CA GLY A 304 6.76 20.43 -4.64
C GLY A 304 7.73 19.63 -5.54
N ASP A 305 9.05 19.82 -5.35
CA ASP A 305 10.11 19.08 -6.02
C ASP A 305 11.38 19.16 -5.17
N ASN A 306 11.73 18.06 -4.50
CA ASN A 306 12.91 18.07 -3.62
C ASN A 306 14.21 18.16 -4.40
N ASP A 307 14.29 17.63 -5.62
CA ASP A 307 15.51 17.63 -6.44
C ASP A 307 15.88 19.04 -6.95
N PHE A 308 14.89 19.95 -6.93
CA PHE A 308 15.13 21.36 -7.23
C PHE A 308 15.30 22.19 -5.96
N PHE A 309 14.43 22.02 -4.97
CA PHE A 309 14.42 22.93 -3.80
C PHE A 309 15.41 22.55 -2.71
N VAL A 310 15.87 21.28 -2.64
CA VAL A 310 16.91 20.87 -1.68
C VAL A 310 18.24 20.82 -2.40
N VAL A 311 19.07 21.85 -2.16
CA VAL A 311 20.34 22.07 -2.85
C VAL A 311 21.52 21.62 -1.99
N ASN A 312 22.57 21.09 -2.64
CA ASN A 312 23.86 20.75 -2.04
C ASN A 312 24.87 21.89 -2.24
N MET A 313 26.07 21.74 -1.68
CA MET A 313 27.13 22.74 -1.80
C MET A 313 27.55 23.00 -3.25
N ASP A 314 27.62 21.95 -4.10
CA ASP A 314 28.02 22.10 -5.51
C ASP A 314 27.02 22.99 -6.28
N THR A 315 25.72 22.83 -6.03
CA THR A 315 24.70 23.68 -6.65
C THR A 315 24.80 25.13 -6.15
N ILE A 316 25.06 25.32 -4.85
CA ILE A 316 25.18 26.64 -4.24
C ILE A 316 26.39 27.38 -4.83
N GLU A 317 27.52 26.71 -4.96
CA GLU A 317 28.76 27.27 -5.54
C GLU A 317 28.56 27.56 -7.03
N LYS A 318 28.03 26.65 -7.79
CA LYS A 318 27.79 26.80 -9.24
C LYS A 318 26.94 28.02 -9.57
N TYR A 319 25.87 28.26 -8.85
CA TYR A 319 24.94 29.36 -9.09
C TYR A 319 25.12 30.55 -8.14
N HIS A 320 26.20 30.54 -7.34
CA HIS A 320 26.50 31.59 -6.36
C HIS A 320 25.31 32.01 -5.51
N ILE A 321 24.56 31.01 -4.99
CA ILE A 321 23.33 31.25 -4.25
C ILE A 321 23.63 31.86 -2.89
N PRO A 322 23.16 33.10 -2.59
CA PRO A 322 23.40 33.75 -1.32
C PRO A 322 22.80 33.01 -0.13
N LYS A 323 23.50 32.98 1.03
CA LYS A 323 23.06 32.34 2.28
C LYS A 323 21.63 32.75 2.69
N LYS A 324 21.22 34.00 2.42
CA LYS A 324 19.85 34.49 2.77
C LYS A 324 18.71 33.79 2.05
N PHE A 325 18.97 33.07 0.95
CA PHE A 325 17.99 32.26 0.22
C PHE A 325 18.06 30.78 0.59
N LEU A 326 18.87 30.43 1.57
CA LEU A 326 19.14 29.07 2.00
C LEU A 326 18.74 28.88 3.45
N LYS A 327 17.99 27.81 3.73
CA LYS A 327 17.67 27.34 5.08
C LYS A 327 18.28 25.96 5.28
N PRO A 328 19.05 25.70 6.36
CA PRO A 328 19.58 24.37 6.61
C PRO A 328 18.43 23.35 6.75
N VAL A 329 18.57 22.18 6.14
CA VAL A 329 17.62 21.10 6.26
C VAL A 329 18.32 19.80 6.63
N LEU A 330 17.63 18.96 7.40
CA LEU A 330 18.09 17.61 7.66
C LEU A 330 17.96 16.78 6.37
N PRO A 331 18.95 15.99 6.01
CA PRO A 331 18.83 15.04 4.93
C PRO A 331 17.74 14.00 5.26
N SER A 332 17.34 13.24 4.24
CA SER A 332 16.40 12.15 4.45
C SER A 332 16.88 11.21 5.57
N PRO A 333 15.99 10.68 6.44
CA PRO A 333 16.36 9.74 7.50
C PRO A 333 17.21 8.55 7.03
N ARG A 334 17.14 8.18 5.75
CA ARG A 334 17.98 7.13 5.15
C ARG A 334 19.48 7.42 5.20
N PHE A 335 19.85 8.69 5.28
CA PHE A 335 21.23 9.14 5.33
C PHE A 335 21.69 9.52 6.74
N LEU A 336 20.79 9.48 7.72
CA LEU A 336 21.08 9.76 9.12
C LEU A 336 21.44 8.45 9.84
N LYS A 337 22.71 8.26 10.15
CA LYS A 337 23.21 7.09 10.88
C LYS A 337 23.27 7.31 12.39
N GLU A 338 23.17 8.56 12.84
CA GLU A 338 23.33 8.95 14.24
C GLU A 338 22.00 9.34 14.87
N ASN A 339 21.81 8.94 16.13
CA ASN A 339 20.62 9.28 16.90
C ASN A 339 20.63 10.70 17.46
N ILE A 340 21.80 11.34 17.50
CA ILE A 340 22.01 12.71 17.99
C ILE A 340 22.62 13.54 16.86
N ILE A 341 21.92 14.60 16.47
CA ILE A 341 22.37 15.52 15.43
C ILE A 341 22.74 16.82 16.12
N LEU A 342 24.01 17.21 15.99
CA LEU A 342 24.52 18.45 16.55
C LEU A 342 24.39 19.59 15.54
N SER A 343 24.27 20.82 16.04
CA SER A 343 24.35 22.06 15.26
C SER A 343 25.48 22.95 15.77
N ASP A 344 26.03 23.77 14.87
CA ASP A 344 26.92 24.85 15.26
C ASP A 344 26.17 26.03 15.88
N ASN A 345 26.90 27.06 16.30
CA ASN A 345 26.33 28.25 16.92
C ASN A 345 25.44 29.08 15.98
N GLU A 346 25.50 28.85 14.68
CA GLU A 346 24.66 29.47 13.66
C GLU A 346 23.44 28.62 13.31
N GLY A 347 23.28 27.44 13.95
CA GLY A 347 22.17 26.50 13.72
C GLY A 347 22.37 25.62 12.47
N ASN A 348 23.59 25.60 11.87
CA ASN A 348 23.88 24.69 10.77
C ASN A 348 24.16 23.30 11.31
N ILE A 349 23.68 22.30 10.59
CA ILE A 349 23.85 20.89 10.95
C ILE A 349 25.31 20.47 10.71
N THR A 350 25.93 19.81 11.70
CA THR A 350 27.32 19.33 11.63
C THR A 350 27.42 17.95 10.97
N LEU A 351 26.79 17.75 9.82
CA LEU A 351 26.88 16.52 9.02
C LEU A 351 27.83 16.73 7.83
N GLU A 352 28.48 15.63 7.38
CA GLU A 352 29.37 15.66 6.21
C GLU A 352 28.62 16.14 4.94
N GLN A 353 27.38 15.69 4.75
CA GLN A 353 26.54 16.11 3.62
C GLN A 353 25.57 17.22 4.07
N LYS A 354 25.96 18.46 3.86
CA LYS A 354 25.09 19.61 4.12
C LYS A 354 24.10 19.81 3.00
N GLN A 355 22.82 19.94 3.36
CA GLN A 355 21.74 20.25 2.44
C GLN A 355 20.98 21.50 2.90
N PHE A 356 20.49 22.26 1.94
CA PHE A 356 19.79 23.51 2.21
C PHE A 356 18.51 23.59 1.38
N LEU A 357 17.46 24.11 1.98
CA LEU A 357 16.24 24.46 1.26
C LEU A 357 16.47 25.81 0.56
N PHE A 358 16.37 25.83 -0.75
CA PHE A 358 16.31 27.05 -1.54
C PHE A 358 14.92 27.67 -1.43
N SER A 359 14.85 28.94 -1.02
CA SER A 359 13.59 29.69 -0.92
C SER A 359 13.88 31.19 -1.11
N CYS A 360 13.40 31.75 -2.21
CA CYS A 360 13.62 33.15 -2.55
C CYS A 360 12.31 33.90 -2.72
N GLY A 361 12.07 34.93 -1.90
CA GLY A 361 10.86 35.76 -1.96
C GLY A 361 11.01 37.03 -2.80
N LEU A 362 12.10 37.17 -3.59
CA LEU A 362 12.28 38.34 -4.45
C LEU A 362 11.57 38.14 -5.80
N PRO A 363 10.96 39.19 -6.36
CA PRO A 363 10.37 39.15 -7.69
C PRO A 363 11.43 39.02 -8.78
N GLU A 364 11.00 38.57 -9.96
CA GLU A 364 11.89 38.24 -11.08
C GLU A 364 12.76 39.39 -11.58
N ASP A 365 12.22 40.61 -11.63
CA ASP A 365 12.93 41.81 -12.05
C ASP A 365 14.15 42.09 -11.15
N ILE A 366 13.97 42.01 -9.84
CA ILE A 366 15.05 42.17 -8.87
C ILE A 366 16.08 41.05 -8.97
N LEU A 367 15.62 39.82 -9.24
CA LEU A 367 16.54 38.69 -9.40
C LEU A 367 17.39 38.84 -10.65
N LYS A 368 16.80 39.25 -11.77
CA LYS A 368 17.51 39.50 -13.04
C LYS A 368 18.57 40.58 -12.89
N GLU A 369 18.26 41.65 -12.15
CA GLU A 369 19.19 42.79 -11.97
C GLU A 369 20.26 42.48 -10.94
N LYS A 370 19.89 41.98 -9.75
CA LYS A 370 20.81 41.90 -8.59
C LYS A 370 21.42 40.52 -8.35
N TYR A 371 20.77 39.45 -8.87
CA TYR A 371 21.17 38.06 -8.64
C TYR A 371 21.06 37.23 -9.94
N PRO A 372 21.75 37.58 -11.02
CA PRO A 372 21.57 36.94 -12.33
C PRO A 372 21.86 35.43 -12.30
N SER A 373 22.82 34.95 -11.50
CA SER A 373 23.11 33.54 -11.38
C SER A 373 22.01 32.76 -10.65
N VAL A 374 21.34 33.36 -9.65
CA VAL A 374 20.19 32.77 -8.99
C VAL A 374 19.00 32.72 -9.97
N TRP A 375 18.84 33.76 -10.80
CA TRP A 375 17.84 33.76 -11.85
C TRP A 375 18.10 32.65 -12.88
N GLU A 376 19.33 32.39 -13.24
CA GLU A 376 19.73 31.29 -14.10
C GLU A 376 19.29 29.93 -13.50
N TYR A 377 19.51 29.73 -12.18
CA TYR A 377 19.03 28.55 -11.46
C TYR A 377 17.50 28.40 -11.54
N ILE A 378 16.76 29.50 -11.37
CA ILE A 378 15.30 29.50 -11.47
C ILE A 378 14.86 29.17 -12.90
N GLN A 379 15.55 29.68 -13.93
CA GLN A 379 15.28 29.33 -15.33
C GLN A 379 15.47 27.83 -15.61
N GLU A 380 16.47 27.21 -14.97
CA GLU A 380 16.63 25.75 -15.08
C GLU A 380 15.42 25.01 -14.52
N GLY A 381 14.85 25.46 -13.40
CA GLY A 381 13.60 24.93 -12.86
C GLY A 381 12.41 25.08 -13.80
N ILE A 382 12.30 26.21 -14.52
CA ILE A 382 11.26 26.44 -15.53
C ILE A 382 11.44 25.48 -16.70
N LYS A 383 12.65 25.30 -17.22
CA LYS A 383 12.98 24.34 -18.29
C LYS A 383 12.59 22.91 -17.91
N ARG A 384 12.81 22.53 -16.66
CA ARG A 384 12.41 21.23 -16.09
C ARG A 384 10.89 21.11 -15.83
N GLY A 385 10.12 22.19 -16.00
CA GLY A 385 8.66 22.20 -15.79
C GLY A 385 8.22 22.20 -14.32
N ILE A 386 9.10 22.50 -13.38
CA ILE A 386 8.84 22.47 -11.93
C ILE A 386 7.77 23.48 -11.52
N ASN A 387 7.79 24.65 -12.15
CA ASN A 387 6.80 25.72 -11.96
C ASN A 387 5.36 25.29 -12.31
N LYS A 388 5.18 24.25 -13.15
CA LYS A 388 3.88 23.70 -13.55
C LYS A 388 3.35 22.64 -12.55
N GLY A 389 4.21 22.15 -11.63
CA GLY A 389 3.80 21.20 -10.61
C GLY A 389 2.71 21.78 -9.68
N TYR A 390 1.79 20.93 -9.22
CA TYR A 390 0.60 21.37 -8.46
C TYR A 390 0.94 22.32 -7.29
N ILE A 391 1.94 21.99 -6.46
CA ILE A 391 2.32 22.82 -5.32
C ILE A 391 2.93 24.16 -5.77
N CYS A 392 3.81 24.11 -6.76
CA CYS A 392 4.53 25.30 -7.24
C CYS A 392 3.59 26.28 -7.95
N SER A 393 2.69 25.77 -8.79
CA SER A 393 1.73 26.59 -9.56
C SER A 393 0.71 27.35 -8.69
N HIS A 394 0.52 26.93 -7.43
CA HIS A 394 -0.40 27.59 -6.48
C HIS A 394 0.30 28.57 -5.54
N ARG A 395 1.60 28.86 -5.75
CA ARG A 395 2.35 29.86 -4.98
C ARG A 395 2.36 31.21 -5.71
N PRO A 396 2.38 32.34 -4.98
CA PRO A 396 2.54 33.67 -5.58
C PRO A 396 3.85 33.77 -6.39
N LEU A 397 4.93 33.22 -5.84
CA LEU A 397 6.19 32.98 -6.52
C LEU A 397 6.49 31.49 -6.46
N TRP A 398 6.50 30.79 -7.57
CA TRP A 398 6.62 29.34 -7.61
C TRP A 398 7.90 28.82 -6.93
N TYR A 399 8.97 29.62 -6.92
CA TYR A 399 10.26 29.33 -6.32
C TYR A 399 10.40 29.80 -4.85
N PHE A 400 9.33 30.30 -4.24
CA PHE A 400 9.30 30.68 -2.83
C PHE A 400 8.60 29.62 -1.98
N CYS A 401 9.37 29.02 -1.07
CA CYS A 401 8.82 28.08 -0.10
C CYS A 401 8.40 28.84 1.17
N GLU A 402 7.12 29.13 1.31
CA GLU A 402 6.57 29.81 2.50
C GLU A 402 6.62 28.93 3.74
N ASP A 403 6.95 29.52 4.89
CA ASP A 403 6.67 28.90 6.19
C ASP A 403 5.15 28.92 6.40
N ARG A 404 4.50 27.80 6.26
CA ARG A 404 3.11 27.66 6.66
C ARG A 404 3.04 27.73 8.18
N LYS A 405 2.49 28.84 8.68
CA LYS A 405 2.22 29.06 10.12
C LYS A 405 1.19 28.08 10.65
#